data_1952dcbacf5be8aa78ee852da65a2783
#
_entry.id   1952dcbacf5be8aa78ee852da65a2783
#
_cell.length_a   1.000
_cell.length_b   1.000
_cell.length_c   1.000
_cell.angle_alpha   90.00
_cell.angle_beta   90.00
_cell.angle_gamma   90.00
#
_symmetry.space_group_name_H-M   'P 1'
#
loop_
_entity.id
_entity.type
_entity.pdbx_description
1 polymer ?
#
loop_
_entity_poly.entity_id
_entity_poly.type
_entity_poly.pdbx_seq_one_letter_code
_entity_poly.pdbx_strand_id
1 'polypeptide(L)'
;MRGEFYQQLTNDLETARAEGLFKEERIITSAQQADITVADGSHVINFCANNYLGLANHPYLIAAAKAGMDSHGFGMASVRFICGTQDSHKELEQKLAAFLGMEDAILYSSCFDANGGLFETLLGAEDAIISDALNHASIIDGVRLCKAKRYRYANNDMQELEARLKEAREAGARHVLIATDGVFSMDGVIANLKGVCDLADKYDALVMVDDSHAVGFVGENGRGSHEYCDVMGRVDIITGTLGKALGGASGGYTAARKEVVEWLRQRSRPYLFSNSLAPAIVAASIKVLEMVEAGSELRDRLWANARQFREQMLSLIHI
;
A
#
# COMPACT_ATOMS: atom_id res chain seq x y z
N MET A 1 16.35 38.47 -3.92
CA MET A 1 16.51 36.98 -3.90
C MET A 1 15.62 36.30 -2.88
N ARG A 2 15.69 36.54 -1.55
CA ARG A 2 14.74 35.89 -0.61
C ARG A 2 13.28 36.32 -0.83
N GLY A 3 13.05 37.63 -1.10
CA GLY A 3 11.71 38.14 -1.37
C GLY A 3 11.10 37.61 -2.66
N GLU A 4 11.89 37.45 -3.68
CA GLU A 4 11.47 36.89 -4.98
C GLU A 4 11.00 35.44 -4.88
N PHE A 5 11.66 34.62 -4.05
CA PHE A 5 11.24 33.23 -3.82
C PHE A 5 9.84 33.16 -3.18
N TYR A 6 9.60 33.96 -2.14
CA TYR A 6 8.28 33.99 -1.50
C TYR A 6 7.20 34.58 -2.41
N GLN A 7 7.56 35.59 -3.22
CA GLN A 7 6.64 36.16 -4.22
C GLN A 7 6.29 35.12 -5.28
N GLN A 8 7.24 34.31 -5.74
CA GLN A 8 6.98 33.22 -6.67
C GLN A 8 5.98 32.22 -6.06
N LEU A 9 6.23 31.74 -4.82
CA LEU A 9 5.29 30.82 -4.15
C LEU A 9 3.88 31.41 -3.98
N THR A 10 3.78 32.72 -3.70
CA THR A 10 2.48 33.41 -3.63
C THR A 10 1.78 33.35 -4.98
N ASN A 11 2.47 33.69 -6.06
CA ASN A 11 1.91 33.65 -7.40
C ASN A 11 1.50 32.22 -7.82
N ASP A 12 2.32 31.20 -7.48
CA ASP A 12 2.01 29.80 -7.76
C ASP A 12 0.74 29.33 -7.01
N LEU A 13 0.58 29.75 -5.74
CA LEU A 13 -0.61 29.46 -4.95
C LEU A 13 -1.86 30.17 -5.50
N GLU A 14 -1.75 31.44 -5.95
CA GLU A 14 -2.83 32.18 -6.60
C GLU A 14 -3.22 31.51 -7.92
N THR A 15 -2.26 31.09 -8.72
CA THR A 15 -2.47 30.33 -9.95
C THR A 15 -3.21 29.03 -9.67
N ALA A 16 -2.77 28.26 -8.67
CA ALA A 16 -3.43 27.01 -8.28
C ALA A 16 -4.89 27.23 -7.85
N ARG A 17 -5.20 28.35 -7.18
CA ARG A 17 -6.59 28.72 -6.85
C ARG A 17 -7.40 29.08 -8.09
N ALA A 18 -6.83 29.88 -8.97
CA ALA A 18 -7.51 30.32 -10.20
C ALA A 18 -7.82 29.15 -11.14
N GLU A 19 -6.94 28.15 -11.17
CA GLU A 19 -7.09 26.92 -11.97
C GLU A 19 -7.93 25.84 -11.29
N GLY A 20 -8.41 26.06 -10.05
CA GLY A 20 -9.18 25.06 -9.29
C GLY A 20 -8.32 23.86 -8.80
N LEU A 21 -7.01 24.00 -8.78
CA LEU A 21 -6.07 22.96 -8.34
C LEU A 21 -5.68 23.07 -6.87
N PHE A 22 -6.06 24.17 -6.21
CA PHE A 22 -5.78 24.39 -4.80
C PHE A 22 -6.61 23.42 -3.93
N LYS A 23 -5.92 22.65 -3.10
CA LYS A 23 -6.54 21.64 -2.22
C LYS A 23 -6.86 22.27 -0.87
N GLU A 24 -8.15 22.40 -0.55
CA GLU A 24 -8.60 22.79 0.77
C GLU A 24 -8.87 21.59 1.65
N GLU A 25 -8.36 21.61 2.89
CA GLU A 25 -8.59 20.56 3.88
C GLU A 25 -9.98 20.75 4.51
N ARG A 26 -10.82 19.70 4.46
CA ARG A 26 -12.11 19.64 5.14
C ARG A 26 -11.93 19.07 6.53
N ILE A 27 -12.27 19.85 7.54
CA ILE A 27 -12.10 19.48 8.95
C ILE A 27 -13.26 18.58 9.37
N ILE A 28 -12.95 17.32 9.73
CA ILE A 28 -13.91 16.37 10.30
C ILE A 28 -13.87 16.51 11.82
N THR A 29 -15.03 16.63 12.46
CA THR A 29 -15.17 16.81 13.92
C THR A 29 -15.77 15.59 14.62
N SER A 30 -16.05 14.52 13.88
CA SER A 30 -16.49 13.21 14.37
C SER A 30 -15.42 12.14 14.18
N ALA A 31 -15.69 10.92 14.64
CA ALA A 31 -14.90 9.76 14.25
C ALA A 31 -15.03 9.47 12.74
N GLN A 32 -14.03 8.80 12.16
CA GLN A 32 -14.04 8.41 10.75
C GLN A 32 -14.97 7.23 10.51
N GLN A 33 -16.03 7.47 9.75
CA GLN A 33 -17.05 6.47 9.38
C GLN A 33 -17.84 6.92 8.14
N ALA A 34 -18.90 6.21 7.77
CA ALA A 34 -19.72 6.55 6.60
C ALA A 34 -20.51 7.86 6.79
N ASP A 35 -21.01 8.12 7.98
CA ASP A 35 -21.67 9.38 8.37
C ASP A 35 -20.70 10.17 9.25
N ILE A 36 -20.31 11.36 8.83
CA ILE A 36 -19.36 12.22 9.53
C ILE A 36 -19.91 13.63 9.72
N THR A 37 -19.45 14.31 10.76
CA THR A 37 -19.72 15.72 11.01
C THR A 37 -18.49 16.54 10.59
N VAL A 38 -18.71 17.63 9.87
CA VAL A 38 -17.65 18.57 9.47
C VAL A 38 -17.73 19.86 10.29
N ALA A 39 -16.73 20.74 10.15
CA ALA A 39 -16.50 21.88 11.04
C ALA A 39 -17.66 22.88 11.15
N ASP A 40 -18.51 23.01 10.13
CA ASP A 40 -19.70 23.86 10.15
C ASP A 40 -20.91 23.20 10.85
N GLY A 41 -20.74 21.99 11.40
CA GLY A 41 -21.78 21.21 12.04
C GLY A 41 -22.62 20.36 11.08
N SER A 42 -22.37 20.39 9.80
CA SER A 42 -23.11 19.58 8.81
C SER A 42 -22.78 18.09 8.95
N HIS A 43 -23.81 17.26 8.82
CA HIS A 43 -23.68 15.81 8.66
C HIS A 43 -23.60 15.47 7.18
N VAL A 44 -22.57 14.74 6.79
CA VAL A 44 -22.34 14.36 5.40
C VAL A 44 -22.00 12.87 5.28
N ILE A 45 -22.40 12.27 4.15
CA ILE A 45 -22.00 10.89 3.82
C ILE A 45 -20.60 10.94 3.21
N ASN A 46 -19.68 10.19 3.80
CA ASN A 46 -18.29 10.15 3.40
C ASN A 46 -18.05 9.06 2.34
N PHE A 47 -17.88 9.49 1.11
CA PHE A 47 -17.48 8.63 -0.02
C PHE A 47 -15.97 8.67 -0.33
N CYS A 48 -15.18 9.41 0.47
CA CYS A 48 -13.78 9.70 0.13
C CYS A 48 -12.78 8.80 0.87
N ALA A 49 -13.13 8.29 2.06
CA ALA A 49 -12.21 7.52 2.89
C ALA A 49 -11.96 6.11 2.33
N ASN A 50 -10.72 5.65 2.41
CA ASN A 50 -10.33 4.29 2.06
C ASN A 50 -10.63 3.27 3.20
N ASN A 51 -11.72 3.49 3.92
CA ASN A 51 -12.17 2.67 5.05
C ASN A 51 -13.04 1.50 4.58
N TYR A 52 -12.50 0.68 3.67
CA TYR A 52 -13.26 -0.32 2.89
C TYR A 52 -14.09 -1.29 3.73
N LEU A 53 -13.55 -1.73 4.87
CA LEU A 53 -14.23 -2.65 5.78
C LEU A 53 -14.98 -1.92 6.92
N GLY A 54 -14.93 -0.58 6.98
CA GLY A 54 -15.58 0.21 8.02
C GLY A 54 -14.94 0.08 9.41
N LEU A 55 -13.66 -0.29 9.48
CA LEU A 55 -13.00 -0.66 10.74
C LEU A 55 -12.33 0.52 11.46
N ALA A 56 -12.17 1.69 10.83
CA ALA A 56 -11.41 2.82 11.39
C ALA A 56 -11.94 3.32 12.76
N ASN A 57 -13.24 3.14 13.04
CA ASN A 57 -13.86 3.46 14.32
C ASN A 57 -14.47 2.23 15.01
N HIS A 58 -13.95 1.02 14.72
CA HIS A 58 -14.53 -0.20 15.27
C HIS A 58 -14.16 -0.37 16.74
N PRO A 59 -15.15 -0.69 17.65
CA PRO A 59 -14.90 -0.78 19.09
C PRO A 59 -13.78 -1.75 19.48
N TYR A 60 -13.66 -2.88 18.78
CA TYR A 60 -12.62 -3.88 19.07
C TYR A 60 -11.22 -3.36 18.74
N LEU A 61 -11.07 -2.56 17.68
CA LEU A 61 -9.78 -1.95 17.34
C LEU A 61 -9.40 -0.88 18.34
N ILE A 62 -10.37 -0.06 18.76
CA ILE A 62 -10.15 0.96 19.80
C ILE A 62 -9.74 0.29 21.11
N ALA A 63 -10.42 -0.80 21.50
CA ALA A 63 -10.07 -1.55 22.71
C ALA A 63 -8.66 -2.17 22.61
N ALA A 64 -8.31 -2.77 21.47
CA ALA A 64 -6.98 -3.33 21.24
C ALA A 64 -5.89 -2.25 21.28
N ALA A 65 -6.12 -1.09 20.66
CA ALA A 65 -5.20 0.04 20.71
C ALA A 65 -4.95 0.53 22.14
N LYS A 66 -6.02 0.65 22.97
CA LYS A 66 -5.89 1.03 24.38
C LYS A 66 -5.11 -0.02 25.17
N ALA A 67 -5.41 -1.31 25.00
CA ALA A 67 -4.68 -2.40 25.63
C ALA A 67 -3.19 -2.41 25.23
N GLY A 68 -2.89 -2.12 23.96
CA GLY A 68 -1.50 -1.96 23.49
C GLY A 68 -0.77 -0.81 24.19
N MET A 69 -1.44 0.32 24.42
CA MET A 69 -0.87 1.43 25.20
C MET A 69 -0.69 1.07 26.68
N ASP A 70 -1.64 0.37 27.27
CA ASP A 70 -1.57 -0.04 28.68
C ASP A 70 -0.40 -1.00 28.93
N SER A 71 -0.14 -1.91 28.00
CA SER A 71 0.91 -2.94 28.14
C SER A 71 2.29 -2.50 27.66
N HIS A 72 2.37 -1.71 26.57
CA HIS A 72 3.64 -1.41 25.87
C HIS A 72 3.96 0.10 25.80
N GLY A 73 3.11 0.95 26.36
CA GLY A 73 3.28 2.40 26.37
C GLY A 73 2.80 3.09 25.09
N PHE A 74 2.96 4.43 25.07
CA PHE A 74 2.46 5.26 23.97
C PHE A 74 3.32 5.20 22.71
N GLY A 75 4.64 5.21 22.86
CA GLY A 75 5.55 5.33 21.72
C GLY A 75 6.91 4.72 21.96
N MET A 76 7.67 4.53 20.92
CA MET A 76 8.95 3.82 20.94
C MET A 76 10.16 4.72 21.12
N ALA A 77 10.07 5.98 20.71
CA ALA A 77 11.17 6.97 20.75
C ALA A 77 12.49 6.47 20.14
N SER A 78 12.43 5.46 19.29
CA SER A 78 13.59 4.81 18.67
C SER A 78 13.25 4.14 17.35
N VAL A 79 14.28 3.97 16.52
CA VAL A 79 14.24 3.12 15.33
C VAL A 79 14.37 1.64 15.72
N ARG A 80 13.94 0.76 14.82
CA ARG A 80 13.77 -0.67 15.07
C ARG A 80 15.04 -1.37 15.56
N PHE A 81 16.20 -1.13 14.97
CA PHE A 81 17.42 -1.88 15.26
C PHE A 81 18.18 -1.42 16.50
N ILE A 82 17.89 -0.23 17.04
CA ILE A 82 18.55 0.26 18.26
C ILE A 82 17.81 -0.26 19.50
N CYS A 83 16.63 0.28 19.79
CA CYS A 83 15.80 -0.15 20.93
C CYS A 83 14.29 0.03 20.67
N GLY A 84 13.88 0.11 19.40
CA GLY A 84 12.51 0.34 18.97
C GLY A 84 11.77 -0.93 18.51
N THR A 85 12.22 -2.14 18.88
CA THR A 85 11.54 -3.38 18.56
C THR A 85 10.96 -4.02 19.80
N GLN A 86 9.65 -4.15 19.86
CA GLN A 86 8.92 -4.92 20.86
C GLN A 86 8.52 -6.28 20.28
N ASP A 87 8.13 -7.21 21.14
CA ASP A 87 7.59 -8.52 20.77
C ASP A 87 6.36 -8.41 19.88
N SER A 88 5.45 -7.46 20.17
CA SER A 88 4.26 -7.18 19.36
C SER A 88 4.58 -6.80 17.91
N HIS A 89 5.69 -6.09 17.65
CA HIS A 89 6.13 -5.82 16.27
C HIS A 89 6.46 -7.14 15.55
N LYS A 90 7.14 -8.06 16.23
CA LYS A 90 7.50 -9.36 15.65
C LYS A 90 6.28 -10.23 15.44
N GLU A 91 5.31 -10.18 16.36
CA GLU A 91 4.04 -10.86 16.20
C GLU A 91 3.26 -10.36 14.97
N LEU A 92 3.18 -9.04 14.79
CA LEU A 92 2.51 -8.45 13.62
C LEU A 92 3.22 -8.83 12.31
N GLU A 93 4.56 -8.81 12.28
CA GLU A 93 5.34 -9.24 11.10
C GLU A 93 5.03 -10.71 10.74
N GLN A 94 5.01 -11.60 11.74
CA GLN A 94 4.69 -13.01 11.54
C GLN A 94 3.25 -13.24 11.05
N LYS A 95 2.28 -12.54 11.65
CA LYS A 95 0.87 -12.63 11.25
C LYS A 95 0.66 -12.11 9.82
N LEU A 96 1.29 -10.99 9.45
CA LEU A 96 1.23 -10.47 8.07
C LEU A 96 1.83 -11.45 7.06
N ALA A 97 3.00 -12.01 7.35
CA ALA A 97 3.65 -12.98 6.48
C ALA A 97 2.76 -14.22 6.29
N ALA A 98 2.22 -14.78 7.37
CA ALA A 98 1.33 -15.96 7.32
C ALA A 98 0.03 -15.65 6.55
N PHE A 99 -0.59 -14.49 6.81
CA PHE A 99 -1.81 -14.06 6.13
C PHE A 99 -1.63 -13.93 4.62
N LEU A 100 -0.51 -13.38 4.18
CA LEU A 100 -0.19 -13.16 2.77
C LEU A 100 0.42 -14.40 2.08
N GLY A 101 0.74 -15.46 2.83
CA GLY A 101 1.42 -16.64 2.30
C GLY A 101 2.89 -16.41 1.93
N MET A 102 3.54 -15.46 2.64
CA MET A 102 4.95 -15.13 2.48
C MET A 102 5.81 -15.70 3.62
N GLU A 103 7.13 -15.72 3.46
CA GLU A 103 8.04 -16.29 4.46
C GLU A 103 8.30 -15.34 5.65
N ASP A 104 8.38 -14.04 5.39
CA ASP A 104 8.62 -13.01 6.42
C ASP A 104 8.00 -11.66 6.00
N ALA A 105 7.90 -10.73 6.95
CA ALA A 105 7.48 -9.36 6.71
C ALA A 105 8.28 -8.35 7.52
N ILE A 106 8.32 -7.11 7.05
CA ILE A 106 8.98 -5.96 7.69
C ILE A 106 8.01 -4.78 7.73
N LEU A 107 7.95 -4.09 8.87
CA LEU A 107 7.04 -2.96 9.09
C LEU A 107 7.71 -1.62 8.79
N TYR A 108 6.95 -0.70 8.24
CA TYR A 108 7.31 0.69 7.95
C TYR A 108 6.27 1.66 8.52
N SER A 109 6.61 2.95 8.63
CA SER A 109 5.68 4.01 9.04
C SER A 109 4.52 4.23 8.06
N SER A 110 4.71 3.88 6.79
CA SER A 110 3.69 3.90 5.75
C SER A 110 4.06 2.95 4.60
N CYS A 111 3.11 2.62 3.72
CA CYS A 111 3.44 1.92 2.47
C CYS A 111 4.24 2.80 1.52
N PHE A 112 4.10 4.14 1.62
CA PHE A 112 4.96 5.06 0.88
C PHE A 112 6.43 4.86 1.24
N ASP A 113 6.75 4.72 2.55
CA ASP A 113 8.09 4.43 3.03
C ASP A 113 8.56 3.02 2.64
N ALA A 114 7.66 2.04 2.66
CA ALA A 114 7.97 0.67 2.20
C ALA A 114 8.42 0.68 0.73
N ASN A 115 7.65 1.29 -0.15
CA ASN A 115 7.97 1.42 -1.58
C ASN A 115 9.21 2.30 -1.81
N GLY A 116 9.35 3.41 -1.07
CA GLY A 116 10.51 4.29 -1.14
C GLY A 116 11.81 3.60 -0.75
N GLY A 117 11.75 2.65 0.19
CA GLY A 117 12.91 1.91 0.69
C GLY A 117 13.19 0.58 -0.01
N LEU A 118 12.35 0.17 -0.98
CA LEU A 118 12.45 -1.15 -1.62
C LEU A 118 13.48 -1.18 -2.74
N PHE A 119 13.29 -0.39 -3.77
CA PHE A 119 13.98 -0.54 -5.05
C PHE A 119 15.47 -0.25 -4.96
N GLU A 120 15.88 0.87 -4.35
CA GLU A 120 17.30 1.22 -4.19
C GLU A 120 18.05 0.27 -3.25
N THR A 121 17.31 -0.44 -2.38
CA THR A 121 17.91 -1.41 -1.46
C THR A 121 18.20 -2.74 -2.15
N LEU A 122 17.32 -3.18 -3.05
CA LEU A 122 17.40 -4.50 -3.69
C LEU A 122 18.17 -4.47 -5.01
N LEU A 123 18.11 -3.36 -5.76
CA LEU A 123 18.58 -3.28 -7.13
C LEU A 123 19.62 -2.17 -7.32
N GLY A 124 20.52 -2.37 -8.28
CA GLY A 124 21.60 -1.46 -8.62
C GLY A 124 21.65 -1.12 -10.12
N ALA A 125 22.71 -0.44 -10.53
CA ALA A 125 22.89 0.03 -11.91
C ALA A 125 22.96 -1.09 -12.97
N GLU A 126 23.23 -2.32 -12.56
CA GLU A 126 23.31 -3.51 -13.42
C GLU A 126 21.96 -4.19 -13.63
N ASP A 127 20.93 -3.70 -12.94
CA ASP A 127 19.61 -4.31 -12.90
C ASP A 127 18.58 -3.45 -13.65
N ALA A 128 17.37 -3.98 -13.84
CA ALA A 128 16.29 -3.27 -14.50
C ALA A 128 14.98 -3.32 -13.68
N ILE A 129 14.19 -2.26 -13.78
CA ILE A 129 12.84 -2.19 -13.24
C ILE A 129 11.88 -1.90 -14.38
N ILE A 130 10.81 -2.69 -14.49
CA ILE A 130 9.72 -2.52 -15.47
C ILE A 130 8.46 -2.17 -14.69
N SER A 131 8.04 -0.90 -14.78
CA SER A 131 6.94 -0.35 -13.98
C SER A 131 5.68 -0.14 -14.83
N ASP A 132 4.51 -0.54 -14.31
CA ASP A 132 3.22 -0.18 -14.91
C ASP A 132 3.06 1.36 -14.92
N ALA A 133 2.44 1.86 -15.98
CA ALA A 133 2.30 3.30 -16.23
C ALA A 133 1.39 4.01 -15.22
N LEU A 134 0.45 3.31 -14.60
CA LEU A 134 -0.51 3.85 -13.65
C LEU A 134 -0.16 3.55 -12.18
N ASN A 135 1.03 3.03 -11.93
CA ASN A 135 1.49 2.76 -10.57
C ASN A 135 1.39 4.00 -9.67
N HIS A 136 1.12 3.73 -8.40
CA HIS A 136 1.05 4.75 -7.35
C HIS A 136 2.34 5.58 -7.25
N ALA A 137 2.19 6.86 -6.85
CA ALA A 137 3.30 7.81 -6.73
C ALA A 137 4.48 7.27 -5.89
N SER A 138 4.22 6.49 -4.84
CA SER A 138 5.27 5.89 -3.99
C SER A 138 6.15 4.90 -4.75
N ILE A 139 5.58 4.11 -5.67
CA ILE A 139 6.35 3.22 -6.55
C ILE A 139 7.17 4.06 -7.52
N ILE A 140 6.54 5.07 -8.15
CA ILE A 140 7.24 5.97 -9.09
C ILE A 140 8.44 6.64 -8.41
N ASP A 141 8.26 7.15 -7.19
CA ASP A 141 9.32 7.84 -6.44
C ASP A 141 10.39 6.85 -5.95
N GLY A 142 9.99 5.68 -5.47
CA GLY A 142 10.93 4.61 -5.09
C GLY A 142 11.80 4.16 -6.27
N VAL A 143 11.18 3.98 -7.45
CA VAL A 143 11.90 3.67 -8.70
C VAL A 143 12.85 4.81 -9.12
N ARG A 144 12.47 6.07 -8.90
CA ARG A 144 13.33 7.24 -9.18
C ARG A 144 14.57 7.29 -8.31
N LEU A 145 14.50 6.84 -7.06
CA LEU A 145 15.63 6.77 -6.13
C LEU A 145 16.62 5.66 -6.52
N CYS A 146 16.17 4.63 -7.22
CA CYS A 146 17.00 3.51 -7.63
C CYS A 146 17.88 3.85 -8.83
N LYS A 147 19.08 3.25 -8.88
CA LYS A 147 20.03 3.39 -10.00
C LYS A 147 19.79 2.39 -11.13
N ALA A 148 18.89 1.41 -10.95
CA ALA A 148 18.54 0.44 -11.97
C ALA A 148 17.97 1.10 -13.22
N LYS A 149 18.17 0.48 -14.38
CA LYS A 149 17.59 0.94 -15.64
C LYS A 149 16.05 0.84 -15.56
N ARG A 150 15.37 1.90 -15.96
CA ARG A 150 13.91 2.03 -15.81
C ARG A 150 13.22 1.89 -17.13
N TYR A 151 12.24 0.99 -17.17
CA TYR A 151 11.33 0.79 -18.27
C TYR A 151 9.89 1.02 -17.78
N ARG A 152 9.02 1.38 -18.71
CA ARG A 152 7.60 1.59 -18.42
C ARG A 152 6.77 0.88 -19.46
N TYR A 153 5.63 0.32 -19.07
CA TYR A 153 4.66 -0.28 -19.99
C TYR A 153 3.26 0.27 -19.70
N ALA A 154 2.40 0.32 -20.72
CA ALA A 154 1.02 0.79 -20.58
C ALA A 154 0.23 -0.13 -19.65
N ASN A 155 -0.72 0.45 -18.90
CA ASN A 155 -1.48 -0.27 -17.89
C ASN A 155 -2.07 -1.58 -18.41
N ASN A 156 -1.74 -2.67 -17.75
CA ASN A 156 -2.18 -4.03 -18.09
C ASN A 156 -1.88 -4.48 -19.53
N ASP A 157 -0.96 -3.84 -20.26
CA ASP A 157 -0.55 -4.26 -21.59
C ASP A 157 0.55 -5.31 -21.53
N MET A 158 0.16 -6.57 -21.62
CA MET A 158 1.09 -7.70 -21.57
C MET A 158 2.01 -7.79 -22.78
N GLN A 159 1.63 -7.23 -23.94
CA GLN A 159 2.48 -7.21 -25.12
C GLN A 159 3.61 -6.19 -24.94
N GLU A 160 3.28 -5.01 -24.43
CA GLU A 160 4.29 -4.02 -24.13
C GLU A 160 5.19 -4.45 -22.95
N LEU A 161 4.63 -5.09 -21.89
CA LEU A 161 5.42 -5.67 -20.82
C LEU A 161 6.44 -6.68 -21.37
N GLU A 162 6.01 -7.58 -22.26
CA GLU A 162 6.92 -8.55 -22.89
C GLU A 162 8.02 -7.87 -23.70
N ALA A 163 7.67 -6.82 -24.46
CA ALA A 163 8.66 -6.07 -25.22
C ALA A 163 9.72 -5.42 -24.31
N ARG A 164 9.31 -4.84 -23.15
CA ARG A 164 10.24 -4.27 -22.17
C ARG A 164 11.11 -5.32 -21.50
N LEU A 165 10.58 -6.51 -21.21
CA LEU A 165 11.34 -7.64 -20.69
C LEU A 165 12.45 -8.08 -21.65
N LYS A 166 12.13 -8.21 -22.95
CA LYS A 166 13.11 -8.50 -24.00
C LYS A 166 14.21 -7.41 -24.05
N GLU A 167 13.79 -6.16 -24.11
CA GLU A 167 14.72 -5.00 -24.15
C GLU A 167 15.66 -4.99 -22.93
N ALA A 168 15.13 -5.26 -21.72
CA ALA A 168 15.95 -5.32 -20.51
C ALA A 168 16.97 -6.47 -20.55
N ARG A 169 16.55 -7.64 -21.02
CA ARG A 169 17.44 -8.81 -21.15
C ARG A 169 18.49 -8.62 -22.24
N GLU A 170 18.14 -8.09 -23.40
CA GLU A 170 19.05 -7.74 -24.48
C GLU A 170 20.08 -6.68 -24.05
N ALA A 171 19.66 -5.75 -23.18
CA ALA A 171 20.57 -4.77 -22.58
C ALA A 171 21.49 -5.36 -21.50
N GLY A 172 21.40 -6.64 -21.20
CA GLY A 172 22.27 -7.36 -20.26
C GLY A 172 21.91 -7.14 -18.78
N ALA A 173 20.66 -6.80 -18.46
CA ALA A 173 20.23 -6.64 -17.08
C ALA A 173 20.46 -7.93 -16.29
N ARG A 174 21.19 -7.82 -15.15
CA ARG A 174 21.48 -8.93 -14.24
C ARG A 174 20.19 -9.46 -13.60
N HIS A 175 19.45 -8.58 -12.96
CA HIS A 175 18.14 -8.87 -12.40
C HIS A 175 17.09 -7.93 -13.01
N VAL A 176 15.87 -8.45 -13.18
CA VAL A 176 14.73 -7.66 -13.67
C VAL A 176 13.62 -7.76 -12.65
N LEU A 177 13.04 -6.64 -12.23
CA LEU A 177 11.90 -6.56 -11.34
C LEU A 177 10.73 -5.89 -12.08
N ILE A 178 9.60 -6.60 -12.16
CA ILE A 178 8.32 -6.04 -12.61
C ILE A 178 7.62 -5.45 -11.38
N ALA A 179 7.18 -4.19 -11.45
CA ALA A 179 6.46 -3.52 -10.36
C ALA A 179 5.09 -3.05 -10.83
N THR A 180 4.05 -3.43 -10.09
CA THR A 180 2.66 -3.04 -10.38
C THR A 180 1.84 -2.84 -9.10
N ASP A 181 0.83 -1.96 -9.13
CA ASP A 181 -0.27 -2.02 -8.17
C ASP A 181 -1.08 -3.30 -8.40
N GLY A 182 -1.62 -3.90 -7.36
CA GLY A 182 -2.56 -5.02 -7.46
C GLY A 182 -3.97 -4.54 -7.85
N VAL A 183 -4.38 -3.41 -7.27
CA VAL A 183 -5.59 -2.66 -7.63
C VAL A 183 -5.24 -1.19 -7.82
N PHE A 184 -5.47 -0.67 -9.01
CA PHE A 184 -5.21 0.72 -9.37
C PHE A 184 -6.32 1.62 -8.78
N SER A 185 -5.98 2.44 -7.79
CA SER A 185 -6.93 3.15 -6.93
C SER A 185 -7.85 4.13 -7.68
N MET A 186 -7.34 4.80 -8.71
CA MET A 186 -8.09 5.83 -9.43
C MET A 186 -9.03 5.25 -10.50
N ASP A 187 -8.71 4.07 -11.01
CA ASP A 187 -9.41 3.45 -12.12
C ASP A 187 -10.24 2.23 -11.69
N GLY A 188 -9.95 1.67 -10.51
CA GLY A 188 -10.59 0.46 -10.00
C GLY A 188 -10.28 -0.81 -10.80
N VAL A 189 -9.19 -0.78 -11.56
CA VAL A 189 -8.73 -1.91 -12.37
C VAL A 189 -7.89 -2.84 -11.52
N ILE A 190 -8.14 -4.14 -11.60
CA ILE A 190 -7.29 -5.18 -10.99
C ILE A 190 -6.21 -5.54 -12.01
N ALA A 191 -4.96 -5.64 -11.56
CA ALA A 191 -3.84 -6.02 -12.40
C ALA A 191 -4.01 -7.45 -12.96
N ASN A 192 -3.58 -7.66 -14.21
CA ASN A 192 -3.51 -8.98 -14.81
C ASN A 192 -2.29 -9.76 -14.26
N LEU A 193 -2.33 -10.08 -12.94
CA LEU A 193 -1.20 -10.73 -12.28
C LEU A 193 -0.85 -12.09 -12.87
N LYS A 194 -1.84 -12.81 -13.42
CA LYS A 194 -1.55 -14.07 -14.11
C LYS A 194 -0.64 -13.85 -15.32
N GLY A 195 -0.98 -12.88 -16.17
CA GLY A 195 -0.15 -12.53 -17.33
C GLY A 195 1.22 -11.98 -16.94
N VAL A 196 1.28 -11.16 -15.87
CA VAL A 196 2.54 -10.65 -15.32
C VAL A 196 3.43 -11.79 -14.85
N CYS A 197 2.91 -12.73 -14.05
CA CYS A 197 3.67 -13.89 -13.54
C CYS A 197 4.09 -14.84 -14.68
N ASP A 198 3.22 -15.09 -15.68
CA ASP A 198 3.56 -15.93 -16.83
C ASP A 198 4.75 -15.34 -17.62
N LEU A 199 4.80 -14.02 -17.77
CA LEU A 199 5.93 -13.33 -18.40
C LEU A 199 7.16 -13.29 -17.49
N ALA A 200 6.97 -13.10 -16.19
CA ALA A 200 8.06 -13.14 -15.22
C ALA A 200 8.78 -14.50 -15.23
N ASP A 201 8.03 -15.60 -15.21
CA ASP A 201 8.58 -16.98 -15.31
C ASP A 201 9.34 -17.16 -16.64
N LYS A 202 8.78 -16.66 -17.75
CA LYS A 202 9.40 -16.79 -19.08
C LYS A 202 10.72 -16.04 -19.22
N TYR A 203 10.84 -14.88 -18.56
CA TYR A 203 12.00 -14.00 -18.68
C TYR A 203 12.87 -13.97 -17.41
N ASP A 204 12.66 -14.89 -16.45
CA ASP A 204 13.38 -14.95 -15.18
C ASP A 204 13.40 -13.62 -14.44
N ALA A 205 12.22 -12.99 -14.32
CA ALA A 205 12.03 -11.70 -13.65
C ALA A 205 11.33 -11.88 -12.30
N LEU A 206 11.60 -10.99 -11.36
CA LEU A 206 10.90 -10.89 -10.09
C LEU A 206 9.60 -10.10 -10.25
N VAL A 207 8.59 -10.39 -9.42
CA VAL A 207 7.31 -9.68 -9.40
C VAL A 207 7.11 -9.01 -8.05
N MET A 208 6.89 -7.70 -8.06
CA MET A 208 6.48 -6.89 -6.90
C MET A 208 5.08 -6.34 -7.13
N VAL A 209 4.22 -6.49 -6.13
CA VAL A 209 2.83 -6.00 -6.14
C VAL A 209 2.60 -5.10 -4.93
N ASP A 210 2.09 -3.89 -5.16
CA ASP A 210 1.51 -3.06 -4.09
C ASP A 210 0.02 -3.38 -3.95
N ASP A 211 -0.34 -4.02 -2.85
CA ASP A 211 -1.70 -4.47 -2.56
C ASP A 211 -2.46 -3.55 -1.59
N SER A 212 -2.03 -2.31 -1.46
CA SER A 212 -2.63 -1.31 -0.57
C SER A 212 -4.13 -1.08 -0.79
N HIS A 213 -4.64 -1.33 -1.98
CA HIS A 213 -6.05 -1.23 -2.35
C HIS A 213 -6.74 -2.59 -2.54
N ALA A 214 -6.12 -3.69 -2.05
CA ALA A 214 -6.66 -5.04 -2.20
C ALA A 214 -6.67 -5.83 -0.89
N VAL A 215 -5.57 -5.78 -0.12
CA VAL A 215 -5.42 -6.54 1.12
C VAL A 215 -6.54 -6.21 2.12
N GLY A 216 -7.08 -7.27 2.72
CA GLY A 216 -8.20 -7.21 3.67
C GLY A 216 -9.56 -7.55 3.03
N PHE A 217 -9.76 -7.40 1.71
CA PHE A 217 -11.08 -7.57 1.10
C PHE A 217 -11.12 -8.14 -0.32
N VAL A 218 -10.03 -8.10 -1.07
CA VAL A 218 -9.93 -8.75 -2.38
C VAL A 218 -9.42 -10.18 -2.20
N GLY A 219 -9.98 -11.11 -2.94
CA GLY A 219 -9.77 -12.56 -2.77
C GLY A 219 -10.76 -13.20 -1.80
N GLU A 220 -10.87 -14.51 -1.82
CA GLU A 220 -11.81 -15.27 -1.00
C GLU A 220 -11.57 -15.05 0.51
N ASN A 221 -10.30 -15.07 0.91
CA ASN A 221 -9.89 -14.85 2.30
C ASN A 221 -9.45 -13.39 2.58
N GLY A 222 -9.54 -12.50 1.59
CA GLY A 222 -9.10 -11.12 1.70
C GLY A 222 -7.58 -10.94 1.69
N ARG A 223 -6.84 -11.91 1.16
CA ARG A 223 -5.37 -11.84 1.12
C ARG A 223 -4.84 -10.87 0.10
N GLY A 224 -5.66 -10.45 -0.86
CA GLY A 224 -5.31 -9.44 -1.84
C GLY A 224 -5.42 -9.93 -3.29
N SER A 225 -4.83 -9.15 -4.19
CA SER A 225 -4.92 -9.38 -5.63
C SER A 225 -4.23 -10.67 -6.08
N HIS A 226 -3.17 -11.11 -5.41
CA HIS A 226 -2.46 -12.35 -5.72
C HIS A 226 -3.30 -13.61 -5.41
N GLU A 227 -4.16 -13.56 -4.38
CA GLU A 227 -5.16 -14.59 -4.13
C GLU A 227 -6.27 -14.54 -5.19
N TYR A 228 -6.80 -13.36 -5.47
CA TYR A 228 -7.88 -13.16 -6.44
C TYR A 228 -7.51 -13.62 -7.85
N CYS A 229 -6.27 -13.40 -8.26
CA CYS A 229 -5.76 -13.79 -9.58
C CYS A 229 -5.21 -15.23 -9.64
N ASP A 230 -5.32 -15.99 -8.56
CA ASP A 230 -4.81 -17.38 -8.45
C ASP A 230 -3.30 -17.48 -8.76
N VAL A 231 -2.51 -16.56 -8.20
CA VAL A 231 -1.04 -16.52 -8.36
C VAL A 231 -0.29 -16.54 -7.02
N MET A 232 -0.93 -17.08 -5.98
CA MET A 232 -0.28 -17.31 -4.69
C MET A 232 1.02 -18.10 -4.88
N GLY A 233 2.12 -17.63 -4.27
CA GLY A 233 3.45 -18.26 -4.40
C GLY A 233 4.23 -17.90 -5.67
N ARG A 234 3.66 -17.07 -6.58
CA ARG A 234 4.34 -16.59 -7.80
C ARG A 234 4.71 -15.11 -7.75
N VAL A 235 4.25 -14.38 -6.73
CA VAL A 235 4.64 -13.00 -6.46
C VAL A 235 5.78 -13.03 -5.45
N ASP A 236 6.89 -12.35 -5.75
CA ASP A 236 8.10 -12.36 -4.91
C ASP A 236 8.03 -11.37 -3.76
N ILE A 237 7.39 -10.23 -3.98
CA ILE A 237 7.33 -9.11 -3.03
C ILE A 237 5.92 -8.52 -3.03
N ILE A 238 5.32 -8.42 -1.86
CA ILE A 238 4.05 -7.73 -1.64
C ILE A 238 4.30 -6.56 -0.71
N THR A 239 3.94 -5.34 -1.12
CA THR A 239 3.83 -4.20 -0.23
C THR A 239 2.37 -3.90 0.06
N GLY A 240 2.11 -3.26 1.19
CA GLY A 240 0.74 -2.91 1.56
C GLY A 240 0.68 -1.94 2.74
N THR A 241 -0.52 -1.48 3.03
CA THR A 241 -0.77 -0.47 4.07
C THR A 241 -1.68 -0.98 5.17
N LEU A 242 -1.41 -0.52 6.40
CA LEU A 242 -2.30 -0.66 7.55
C LEU A 242 -3.25 0.54 7.69
N GLY A 243 -3.10 1.54 6.81
CA GLY A 243 -3.85 2.80 6.84
C GLY A 243 -5.15 2.81 6.03
N LYS A 244 -5.64 1.66 5.55
CA LYS A 244 -6.87 1.54 4.75
C LYS A 244 -7.78 0.44 5.30
N ALA A 245 -8.04 -0.63 4.54
CA ALA A 245 -8.90 -1.74 4.98
C ALA A 245 -8.41 -2.40 6.28
N LEU A 246 -7.11 -2.49 6.48
CA LEU A 246 -6.53 -3.08 7.68
C LEU A 246 -6.47 -2.09 8.87
N GLY A 247 -7.60 -1.50 9.22
CA GLY A 247 -7.78 -0.68 10.43
C GLY A 247 -7.77 0.83 10.22
N GLY A 248 -7.20 1.33 9.12
CA GLY A 248 -7.31 2.75 8.72
C GLY A 248 -6.47 3.74 9.52
N ALA A 249 -5.52 3.28 10.35
CA ALA A 249 -4.66 4.18 11.12
C ALA A 249 -3.41 4.59 10.34
N SER A 250 -2.30 3.95 10.56
CA SER A 250 -1.03 4.22 9.88
C SER A 250 -0.17 2.96 9.85
N GLY A 251 0.90 3.00 9.06
CA GLY A 251 1.81 1.88 8.90
C GLY A 251 1.76 1.28 7.51
N GLY A 252 2.84 0.64 7.14
CA GLY A 252 2.99 -0.14 5.94
C GLY A 252 3.88 -1.34 6.17
N TYR A 253 3.95 -2.20 5.20
CA TYR A 253 4.78 -3.39 5.27
C TYR A 253 5.29 -3.81 3.90
N THR A 254 6.37 -4.58 3.91
CA THR A 254 6.82 -5.41 2.79
C THR A 254 6.85 -6.86 3.26
N ALA A 255 6.20 -7.76 2.54
CA ALA A 255 6.22 -9.19 2.77
C ALA A 255 6.90 -9.88 1.58
N ALA A 256 7.81 -10.80 1.84
CA ALA A 256 8.61 -11.45 0.82
C ALA A 256 9.30 -12.72 1.36
N ARG A 257 10.21 -13.29 0.56
CA ARG A 257 11.14 -14.29 1.04
C ARG A 257 12.05 -13.71 2.14
N LYS A 258 12.51 -14.59 3.01
CA LYS A 258 13.31 -14.23 4.17
C LYS A 258 14.56 -13.42 3.80
N GLU A 259 15.26 -13.78 2.76
CA GLU A 259 16.49 -13.11 2.32
C GLU A 259 16.23 -11.65 1.91
N VAL A 260 15.09 -11.38 1.25
CA VAL A 260 14.67 -10.02 0.88
C VAL A 260 14.36 -9.19 2.13
N VAL A 261 13.56 -9.73 3.04
CA VAL A 261 13.16 -9.04 4.27
C VAL A 261 14.36 -8.77 5.17
N GLU A 262 15.25 -9.74 5.35
CA GLU A 262 16.49 -9.57 6.10
C GLU A 262 17.38 -8.47 5.50
N TRP A 263 17.52 -8.44 4.18
CA TRP A 263 18.30 -7.41 3.50
C TRP A 263 17.68 -6.01 3.65
N LEU A 264 16.36 -5.90 3.56
CA LEU A 264 15.64 -4.64 3.83
C LEU A 264 15.88 -4.16 5.27
N ARG A 265 15.89 -5.06 6.26
CA ARG A 265 16.22 -4.72 7.66
C ARG A 265 17.62 -4.13 7.81
N GLN A 266 18.57 -4.55 6.97
CA GLN A 266 19.95 -4.07 7.04
C GLN A 266 20.19 -2.77 6.27
N ARG A 267 19.43 -2.48 5.22
CA ARG A 267 19.79 -1.46 4.23
C ARG A 267 18.68 -0.47 3.88
N SER A 268 17.42 -0.78 4.12
CA SER A 268 16.30 0.09 3.77
C SER A 268 16.29 1.35 4.64
N ARG A 269 16.61 2.49 4.05
CA ARG A 269 16.78 3.77 4.77
C ARG A 269 15.51 4.21 5.51
N PRO A 270 14.30 4.14 4.94
CA PRO A 270 13.07 4.48 5.67
C PRO A 270 12.86 3.60 6.91
N TYR A 271 13.28 2.33 6.88
CA TYR A 271 13.23 1.46 8.05
C TYR A 271 14.30 1.81 9.09
N LEU A 272 15.52 2.05 8.64
CA LEU A 272 16.66 2.29 9.54
C LEU A 272 16.59 3.65 10.26
N PHE A 273 15.96 4.65 9.64
CA PHE A 273 16.03 6.04 10.11
C PHE A 273 14.66 6.64 10.48
N SER A 274 13.57 5.84 10.46
CA SER A 274 12.27 6.25 10.99
C SER A 274 11.94 5.53 12.28
N ASN A 275 11.21 6.19 13.17
CA ASN A 275 10.71 5.56 14.39
C ASN A 275 9.80 4.37 14.09
N SER A 276 9.84 3.39 14.98
CA SER A 276 8.96 2.23 14.95
C SER A 276 7.49 2.63 15.07
N LEU A 277 6.60 1.79 14.54
CA LEU A 277 5.17 1.95 14.76
C LEU A 277 4.82 1.98 16.24
N ALA A 278 3.91 2.86 16.63
CA ALA A 278 3.44 2.97 18.00
C ALA A 278 2.71 1.69 18.45
N PRO A 279 2.83 1.27 19.72
CA PRO A 279 2.21 0.07 20.25
C PRO A 279 0.69 0.00 20.02
N ALA A 280 0.00 1.12 20.11
CA ALA A 280 -1.44 1.20 19.84
C ALA A 280 -1.79 0.79 18.40
N ILE A 281 -0.98 1.20 17.42
CA ILE A 281 -1.17 0.86 16.00
C ILE A 281 -0.89 -0.63 15.78
N VAL A 282 0.19 -1.14 16.38
CA VAL A 282 0.59 -2.54 16.26
C VAL A 282 -0.52 -3.46 16.82
N ALA A 283 -0.99 -3.18 18.04
CA ALA A 283 -2.05 -3.97 18.68
C ALA A 283 -3.37 -3.93 17.90
N ALA A 284 -3.77 -2.76 17.38
CA ALA A 284 -4.94 -2.65 16.53
C ALA A 284 -4.78 -3.41 15.21
N SER A 285 -3.57 -3.38 14.61
CA SER A 285 -3.28 -4.10 13.36
C SER A 285 -3.29 -5.62 13.54
N ILE A 286 -2.78 -6.14 14.66
CA ILE A 286 -2.92 -7.55 15.03
C ILE A 286 -4.41 -7.91 15.12
N LYS A 287 -5.19 -7.09 15.83
CA LYS A 287 -6.62 -7.33 15.99
C LYS A 287 -7.40 -7.32 14.68
N VAL A 288 -7.07 -6.42 13.74
CA VAL A 288 -7.76 -6.39 12.45
C VAL A 288 -7.45 -7.63 11.61
N LEU A 289 -6.22 -8.13 11.61
CA LEU A 289 -5.89 -9.39 10.93
C LEU A 289 -6.70 -10.56 11.49
N GLU A 290 -6.80 -10.68 12.81
CA GLU A 290 -7.65 -11.69 13.47
C GLU A 290 -9.13 -11.59 13.02
N MET A 291 -9.65 -10.37 12.90
CA MET A 291 -11.05 -10.15 12.48
C MET A 291 -11.27 -10.51 11.01
N VAL A 292 -10.30 -10.21 10.14
CA VAL A 292 -10.37 -10.54 8.70
C VAL A 292 -10.28 -12.06 8.49
N GLU A 293 -9.44 -12.75 9.26
CA GLU A 293 -9.28 -14.21 9.21
C GLU A 293 -10.47 -14.97 9.81
N ALA A 294 -11.13 -14.40 10.85
CA ALA A 294 -12.21 -15.06 11.56
C ALA A 294 -13.50 -15.24 10.74
N GLY A 295 -13.68 -14.47 9.65
CA GLY A 295 -14.90 -14.60 8.84
C GLY A 295 -14.94 -13.70 7.61
N SER A 296 -15.95 -13.95 6.76
CA SER A 296 -16.18 -13.23 5.51
C SER A 296 -17.19 -12.09 5.60
N GLU A 297 -17.91 -11.95 6.69
CA GLU A 297 -19.08 -11.06 6.81
C GLU A 297 -18.81 -9.61 6.35
N LEU A 298 -17.65 -9.05 6.72
CA LEU A 298 -17.26 -7.69 6.30
C LEU A 298 -17.01 -7.63 4.80
N ARG A 299 -16.34 -8.62 4.25
CA ARG A 299 -16.05 -8.74 2.81
C ARG A 299 -17.34 -8.94 2.02
N ASP A 300 -18.18 -9.85 2.45
CA ASP A 300 -19.45 -10.16 1.79
C ASP A 300 -20.37 -8.94 1.73
N ARG A 301 -20.45 -8.17 2.83
CA ARG A 301 -21.19 -6.92 2.88
C ARG A 301 -20.59 -5.88 1.92
N LEU A 302 -19.27 -5.72 1.88
CA LEU A 302 -18.60 -4.81 0.96
C LEU A 302 -18.91 -5.18 -0.51
N TRP A 303 -18.78 -6.45 -0.86
CA TRP A 303 -19.06 -6.91 -2.22
C TRP A 303 -20.56 -6.80 -2.58
N ALA A 304 -21.46 -7.06 -1.66
CA ALA A 304 -22.89 -6.84 -1.88
C ALA A 304 -23.20 -5.36 -2.13
N ASN A 305 -22.67 -4.46 -1.32
CA ASN A 305 -22.81 -3.01 -1.49
C ASN A 305 -22.21 -2.52 -2.82
N ALA A 306 -21.03 -3.03 -3.19
CA ALA A 306 -20.37 -2.66 -4.45
C ALA A 306 -21.20 -3.10 -5.66
N ARG A 307 -21.74 -4.31 -5.66
CA ARG A 307 -22.65 -4.79 -6.71
C ARG A 307 -23.91 -3.92 -6.82
N GLN A 308 -24.60 -3.68 -5.70
CA GLN A 308 -25.79 -2.84 -5.65
C GLN A 308 -25.52 -1.44 -6.17
N PHE A 309 -24.43 -0.81 -5.72
CA PHE A 309 -24.04 0.53 -6.18
C PHE A 309 -23.80 0.57 -7.69
N ARG A 310 -23.02 -0.39 -8.21
CA ARG A 310 -22.74 -0.46 -9.66
C ARG A 310 -23.99 -0.67 -10.48
N GLU A 311 -24.87 -1.59 -10.09
CA GLU A 311 -26.13 -1.87 -10.78
C GLU A 311 -27.02 -0.62 -10.83
N GLN A 312 -27.17 0.07 -9.70
CA GLN A 312 -27.97 1.29 -9.62
C GLN A 312 -27.35 2.43 -10.43
N MET A 313 -26.03 2.64 -10.34
CA MET A 313 -25.36 3.69 -11.12
C MET A 313 -25.41 3.42 -12.62
N LEU A 314 -25.23 2.19 -13.06
CA LEU A 314 -25.34 1.83 -14.47
C LEU A 314 -26.76 2.06 -15.02
N SER A 315 -27.80 1.89 -14.20
CA SER A 315 -29.18 2.20 -14.59
C SER A 315 -29.41 3.69 -14.83
N LEU A 316 -28.61 4.56 -14.23
CA LEU A 316 -28.69 6.02 -14.40
C LEU A 316 -27.91 6.56 -15.60
N ILE A 317 -26.94 5.80 -16.11
CA ILE A 317 -26.09 6.23 -17.26
C ILE A 317 -26.92 6.32 -18.56
N HIS A 318 -28.05 5.68 -18.64
CA HIS A 318 -28.94 5.71 -19.80
C HIS A 318 -29.98 6.87 -19.75
N ILE A 319 -29.88 7.70 -18.76
CA ILE A 319 -30.68 8.94 -18.68
C ILE A 319 -29.91 10.07 -19.36
#